data_64bd0843171f4bf4349b5a03e9034569
#
_entry.id   64bd0843171f4bf4349b5a03e9034569
#
_cell.length_a   1.000
_cell.length_b   1.000
_cell.length_c   1.000
_cell.angle_alpha   90.00
_cell.angle_beta   90.00
_cell.angle_gamma   90.00
#
_symmetry.space_group_name_H-M   'P 1'
#
loop_
_entity.id
_entity.type
_entity.pdbx_description
1 polymer ?
#
loop_
_entity_poly.entity_id
_entity_poly.type
_entity_poly.pdbx_seq_one_letter_code
_entity_poly.pdbx_strand_id
1 'polypeptide(L)'
;SGFFMGMALIFAEWFVLYVLGLRQLISFINPCCSIAFLAWYFIKRNRRPLTTEVRQCKIEIPFLVMLLAAVYLCAYCLNFNMPRAVDIRSVDCTWQIGNINQIASDFPFRDIRVAGVKARYHFFLTMFLAIAKYIFDGEGWIYFAQYQIWFLPFIITISFWKLYGRVIQNKYFAAVMSIATMVGFTVGSSVWNYHMFSNVNGTGLGISCLILLFLNLKKAEAYFPGKQKGTKQYLLWVVEQILFLFLLTGIKGPFALLYVLTLCVWSVMQYMKGKARGSELLVFSLINFAVFATMYGFLFMTGTQGYFSDWGVDSVLQSVLDGWKIADLYDKLGIYGIRGRLLLLLPSLVVTFAILIPFGLLVIVDLIRFLFGKKDLSGDLIFSGIIAGGGLCAYYLLHVLGNSQLYFLFAATPFVSYLCFDKAFMLMQKNMWRNIFCAIVLVFTISKICGDGIAVKFPERMMPFLKESYPEAEPQRALKFEAYGFLKEHTDKKAMTATNYYGAGTFHEISAFGERRCYLEGYEYSIRNFGFDRAEERLKEMERLFDDDWDDKERCSYCEAFDIDYLVFFKDVADHPLKLSEPFKIVFDNDVVSIYGLE
;
A
#
# COMPACT_ATOMS: atom_id res chain seq x y z
N SER A 1 -14.75 9.80 -6.12
CA SER A 1 -14.94 8.80 -7.21
C SER A 1 -14.17 9.16 -8.49
N GLY A 2 -14.13 10.46 -8.88
CA GLY A 2 -13.52 10.87 -10.16
C GLY A 2 -12.09 10.38 -10.40
N PHE A 3 -11.23 10.44 -9.39
CA PHE A 3 -9.84 9.93 -9.50
C PHE A 3 -9.80 8.43 -9.83
N PHE A 4 -10.50 7.60 -9.06
CA PHE A 4 -10.51 6.15 -9.30
C PHE A 4 -11.17 5.77 -10.62
N MET A 5 -12.17 6.53 -11.07
CA MET A 5 -12.74 6.35 -12.40
C MET A 5 -11.70 6.70 -13.49
N GLY A 6 -10.97 7.81 -13.33
CA GLY A 6 -9.86 8.19 -14.21
C GLY A 6 -8.76 7.13 -14.24
N MET A 7 -8.37 6.59 -13.09
CA MET A 7 -7.40 5.52 -12.98
C MET A 7 -7.84 4.25 -13.74
N ALA A 8 -9.11 3.86 -13.63
CA ALA A 8 -9.65 2.72 -14.36
C ALA A 8 -9.67 2.96 -15.89
N LEU A 9 -9.99 4.17 -16.32
CA LEU A 9 -9.98 4.53 -17.74
C LEU A 9 -8.56 4.48 -18.31
N ILE A 10 -7.56 5.01 -17.60
CA ILE A 10 -6.15 4.93 -18.01
C ILE A 10 -5.68 3.47 -18.10
N PHE A 11 -6.10 2.61 -17.17
CA PHE A 11 -5.76 1.19 -17.25
C PHE A 11 -6.41 0.50 -18.46
N ALA A 12 -7.67 0.81 -18.74
CA ALA A 12 -8.35 0.28 -19.92
C ALA A 12 -7.68 0.76 -21.23
N GLU A 13 -7.35 2.06 -21.31
CA GLU A 13 -6.62 2.64 -22.43
C GLU A 13 -5.26 1.97 -22.63
N TRP A 14 -4.46 1.86 -21.57
CA TRP A 14 -3.17 1.18 -21.59
C TRP A 14 -3.28 -0.25 -22.10
N PHE A 15 -4.24 -1.02 -21.55
CA PHE A 15 -4.44 -2.41 -21.93
C PHE A 15 -4.87 -2.57 -23.39
N VAL A 16 -5.83 -1.76 -23.86
CA VAL A 16 -6.29 -1.77 -25.26
C VAL A 16 -5.17 -1.43 -26.20
N LEU A 17 -4.42 -0.36 -25.96
CA LEU A 17 -3.30 0.04 -26.79
C LEU A 17 -2.17 -0.99 -26.79
N TYR A 18 -1.95 -1.66 -25.66
CA TYR A 18 -0.99 -2.75 -25.58
C TYR A 18 -1.40 -3.94 -26.46
N VAL A 19 -2.65 -4.42 -26.36
CA VAL A 19 -3.17 -5.54 -27.16
C VAL A 19 -3.13 -5.23 -28.65
N LEU A 20 -3.36 -3.99 -29.04
CA LEU A 20 -3.27 -3.54 -30.43
C LEU A 20 -1.83 -3.30 -30.93
N GLY A 21 -0.82 -3.44 -30.07
CA GLY A 21 0.57 -3.12 -30.42
C GLY A 21 0.85 -1.63 -30.57
N LEU A 22 -0.07 -0.78 -30.11
CA LEU A 22 -0.06 0.69 -30.28
C LEU A 22 0.29 1.44 -28.99
N ARG A 23 0.97 0.77 -28.03
CA ARG A 23 1.28 1.32 -26.70
C ARG A 23 1.91 2.72 -26.76
N GLN A 24 2.76 2.99 -27.75
CA GLN A 24 3.43 4.28 -27.94
C GLN A 24 2.45 5.45 -28.10
N LEU A 25 1.24 5.20 -28.59
CA LEU A 25 0.24 6.24 -28.81
C LEU A 25 -0.36 6.77 -27.49
N ILE A 26 -0.17 6.10 -26.35
CA ILE A 26 -0.73 6.56 -25.08
C ILE A 26 -0.18 7.93 -24.67
N SER A 27 1.09 8.21 -24.98
CA SER A 27 1.72 9.51 -24.70
C SER A 27 1.08 10.68 -25.45
N PHE A 28 0.35 10.38 -26.53
CA PHE A 28 -0.40 11.36 -27.31
C PHE A 28 -1.90 11.32 -27.00
N ILE A 29 -2.50 10.12 -27.00
CA ILE A 29 -3.95 9.94 -26.85
C ILE A 29 -4.40 10.40 -25.46
N ASN A 30 -3.70 10.01 -24.39
CA ASN A 30 -4.11 10.33 -23.02
C ASN A 30 -4.14 11.83 -22.73
N PRO A 31 -3.12 12.64 -23.05
CA PRO A 31 -3.20 14.10 -22.93
C PRO A 31 -4.30 14.72 -23.80
N CYS A 32 -4.47 14.27 -25.05
CA CYS A 32 -5.52 14.78 -25.94
C CYS A 32 -6.92 14.49 -25.39
N CYS A 33 -7.19 13.26 -24.93
CA CYS A 33 -8.45 12.89 -24.29
C CYS A 33 -8.70 13.69 -23.00
N SER A 34 -7.66 13.93 -22.21
CA SER A 34 -7.75 14.73 -20.98
C SER A 34 -8.12 16.19 -21.29
N ILE A 35 -7.48 16.80 -22.27
CA ILE A 35 -7.78 18.17 -22.73
C ILE A 35 -9.19 18.23 -23.30
N ALA A 36 -9.59 17.28 -24.16
CA ALA A 36 -10.92 17.21 -24.75
C ALA A 36 -12.00 17.06 -23.68
N PHE A 37 -11.76 16.21 -22.65
CA PHE A 37 -12.68 16.04 -21.53
C PHE A 37 -12.81 17.32 -20.69
N LEU A 38 -11.71 18.00 -20.39
CA LEU A 38 -11.72 19.28 -19.68
C LEU A 38 -12.47 20.35 -20.48
N ALA A 39 -12.18 20.48 -21.78
CA ALA A 39 -12.89 21.42 -22.66
C ALA A 39 -14.39 21.12 -22.70
N TRP A 40 -14.79 19.84 -22.89
CA TRP A 40 -16.18 19.42 -22.85
C TRP A 40 -16.84 19.72 -21.50
N TYR A 41 -16.14 19.47 -20.39
CA TYR A 41 -16.65 19.77 -19.04
C TYR A 41 -16.93 21.26 -18.86
N PHE A 42 -16.01 22.15 -19.29
CA PHE A 42 -16.19 23.60 -19.21
C PHE A 42 -17.33 24.09 -20.12
N ILE A 43 -17.43 23.57 -21.35
CA ILE A 43 -18.51 23.90 -22.29
C ILE A 43 -19.86 23.49 -21.70
N LYS A 44 -19.95 22.27 -21.16
CA LYS A 44 -21.20 21.76 -20.56
C LYS A 44 -21.57 22.52 -19.28
N ARG A 45 -20.59 22.91 -18.49
CA ARG A 45 -20.80 23.75 -17.29
C ARG A 45 -21.36 25.11 -17.66
N ASN A 46 -20.82 25.76 -18.69
CA ASN A 46 -21.27 27.07 -19.15
C ASN A 46 -22.65 27.04 -19.83
N ARG A 47 -23.09 25.90 -20.37
CA ARG A 47 -24.41 25.74 -20.99
C ARG A 47 -25.54 25.47 -19.99
N ARG A 48 -25.23 25.16 -18.73
CA ARG A 48 -26.26 25.09 -17.69
C ARG A 48 -26.65 26.52 -17.36
N PRO A 49 -27.95 26.89 -17.49
CA PRO A 49 -28.39 28.20 -17.06
C PRO A 49 -27.95 28.37 -15.63
N LEU A 50 -27.35 29.51 -15.32
CA LEU A 50 -27.03 29.97 -13.97
C LEU A 50 -28.37 30.17 -13.23
N THR A 51 -29.09 29.08 -12.97
CA THR A 51 -30.09 29.08 -11.91
C THR A 51 -29.28 29.40 -10.64
N THR A 52 -29.70 30.38 -9.94
CA THR A 52 -29.14 31.18 -8.85
C THR A 52 -28.48 30.43 -7.67
N GLU A 53 -28.27 29.15 -7.76
CA GLU A 53 -27.39 28.35 -6.94
C GLU A 53 -26.05 28.10 -7.63
N VAL A 54 -25.31 29.15 -7.94
CA VAL A 54 -23.85 29.03 -7.85
C VAL A 54 -23.58 28.77 -6.38
N ARG A 55 -23.67 27.51 -5.96
CA ARG A 55 -22.97 27.06 -4.76
C ARG A 55 -21.53 27.47 -4.98
N GLN A 56 -21.21 28.66 -4.48
CA GLN A 56 -19.84 29.10 -4.35
C GLN A 56 -19.13 27.89 -3.72
N CYS A 57 -18.25 27.23 -4.48
CA CYS A 57 -17.36 26.23 -3.93
C CYS A 57 -16.41 26.99 -3.00
N LYS A 58 -16.95 27.44 -1.85
CA LYS A 58 -16.16 27.99 -0.77
C LYS A 58 -15.35 26.82 -0.25
N ILE A 59 -14.06 26.85 -0.56
CA ILE A 59 -13.11 25.94 0.07
C ILE A 59 -13.21 26.27 1.56
N GLU A 60 -13.68 25.31 2.34
CA GLU A 60 -13.88 25.49 3.76
C GLU A 60 -12.51 25.51 4.45
N ILE A 61 -12.27 26.46 5.31
CA ILE A 61 -11.00 26.60 6.05
C ILE A 61 -10.58 25.26 6.71
N PRO A 62 -11.48 24.51 7.41
CA PRO A 62 -11.10 23.23 8.01
C PRO A 62 -10.64 22.19 6.98
N PHE A 63 -11.24 22.15 5.79
CA PHE A 63 -10.78 21.28 4.71
C PHE A 63 -9.40 21.67 4.21
N LEU A 64 -9.13 22.97 4.06
CA LEU A 64 -7.81 23.46 3.65
C LEU A 64 -6.73 23.10 4.68
N VAL A 65 -7.03 23.26 5.97
CA VAL A 65 -6.11 22.86 7.05
C VAL A 65 -5.80 21.38 6.99
N MET A 66 -6.81 20.52 6.79
CA MET A 66 -6.61 19.09 6.59
C MET A 66 -5.71 18.78 5.37
N LEU A 67 -5.98 19.47 4.26
CA LEU A 67 -5.22 19.25 3.02
C LEU A 67 -3.75 19.65 3.21
N LEU A 68 -3.50 20.81 3.84
CA LEU A 68 -2.15 21.26 4.15
C LEU A 68 -1.41 20.31 5.09
N ALA A 69 -2.10 19.77 6.11
CA ALA A 69 -1.53 18.77 6.99
C ALA A 69 -1.19 17.47 6.21
N ALA A 70 -2.08 17.00 5.34
CA ALA A 70 -1.85 15.82 4.51
C ALA A 70 -0.70 16.04 3.51
N VAL A 71 -0.62 17.22 2.88
CA VAL A 71 0.50 17.60 1.99
C VAL A 71 1.82 17.60 2.76
N TYR A 72 1.84 18.22 3.95
CA TYR A 72 3.03 18.23 4.80
C TYR A 72 3.48 16.82 5.16
N LEU A 73 2.57 15.95 5.61
CA LEU A 73 2.88 14.59 6.00
C LEU A 73 3.34 13.74 4.80
N CYS A 74 2.74 13.91 3.62
CA CYS A 74 3.22 13.26 2.40
C CYS A 74 4.61 13.77 1.99
N ALA A 75 4.82 15.09 2.01
CA ALA A 75 6.13 15.68 1.70
C ALA A 75 7.19 15.19 2.68
N TYR A 76 6.85 15.10 3.96
CA TYR A 76 7.71 14.57 4.99
C TYR A 76 8.10 13.10 4.70
N CYS A 77 7.12 12.24 4.44
CA CYS A 77 7.38 10.82 4.22
C CYS A 77 8.09 10.51 2.89
N LEU A 78 7.81 11.25 1.84
CA LEU A 78 8.30 10.97 0.49
C LEU A 78 9.47 11.88 0.11
N ASN A 79 9.29 13.20 0.18
CA ASN A 79 10.28 14.13 -0.38
C ASN A 79 11.42 14.44 0.58
N PHE A 80 11.13 14.65 1.88
CA PHE A 80 12.16 15.02 2.85
C PHE A 80 13.00 13.81 3.29
N ASN A 81 12.43 12.61 3.29
CA ASN A 81 13.16 11.38 3.65
C ASN A 81 13.82 10.71 2.43
N MET A 82 13.34 11.02 1.22
CA MET A 82 13.81 10.42 -0.03
C MET A 82 14.02 11.51 -1.11
N PRO A 83 14.82 12.55 -0.84
CA PRO A 83 15.02 13.66 -1.77
C PRO A 83 15.80 13.25 -3.03
N ARG A 84 16.65 12.21 -2.93
CA ARG A 84 17.46 11.66 -4.02
C ARG A 84 17.31 10.14 -4.05
N ALA A 85 17.61 9.53 -5.18
CA ALA A 85 17.61 8.07 -5.32
C ALA A 85 18.51 7.38 -4.27
N VAL A 86 19.69 7.94 -4.01
CA VAL A 86 20.67 7.40 -3.05
C VAL A 86 20.15 7.38 -1.60
N ASP A 87 19.17 8.20 -1.26
CA ASP A 87 18.57 8.26 0.07
C ASP A 87 17.49 7.19 0.28
N ILE A 88 17.06 6.48 -0.79
CA ILE A 88 16.05 5.43 -0.73
C ILE A 88 16.70 4.12 -0.31
N ARG A 89 16.54 3.75 0.96
CA ARG A 89 17.12 2.53 1.54
C ARG A 89 16.09 1.46 1.90
N SER A 90 14.82 1.82 1.89
CA SER A 90 13.73 0.89 2.22
C SER A 90 13.55 -0.16 1.13
N VAL A 91 13.62 -1.42 1.52
CA VAL A 91 13.39 -2.59 0.65
C VAL A 91 12.03 -2.51 -0.06
N ASP A 92 10.98 -2.13 0.67
CA ASP A 92 9.65 -1.97 0.07
C ASP A 92 9.62 -0.86 -0.99
N CYS A 93 10.38 0.22 -0.79
CA CYS A 93 10.46 1.30 -1.77
C CYS A 93 11.20 0.85 -3.04
N THR A 94 12.37 0.22 -2.90
CA THR A 94 13.14 -0.31 -4.04
C THR A 94 12.37 -1.38 -4.79
N TRP A 95 11.64 -2.25 -4.07
CA TRP A 95 10.72 -3.21 -4.66
C TRP A 95 9.68 -2.54 -5.55
N GLN A 96 9.01 -1.49 -5.08
CA GLN A 96 7.98 -0.78 -5.85
C GLN A 96 8.58 -0.03 -7.05
N ILE A 97 9.76 0.56 -6.89
CA ILE A 97 10.45 1.26 -7.98
C ILE A 97 10.82 0.26 -9.09
N GLY A 98 11.35 -0.92 -8.74
CA GLY A 98 11.60 -2.00 -9.70
C GLY A 98 10.34 -2.42 -10.46
N ASN A 99 9.19 -2.54 -9.78
CA ASN A 99 7.91 -2.83 -10.44
C ASN A 99 7.46 -1.71 -11.39
N ILE A 100 7.67 -0.44 -11.04
CA ILE A 100 7.38 0.70 -11.93
C ILE A 100 8.21 0.58 -13.21
N ASN A 101 9.50 0.30 -13.08
CA ASN A 101 10.42 0.16 -14.21
C ASN A 101 10.02 -0.98 -15.12
N GLN A 102 9.70 -2.16 -14.54
CA GLN A 102 9.27 -3.32 -15.30
C GLN A 102 7.99 -3.07 -16.09
N ILE A 103 6.97 -2.50 -15.47
CA ILE A 103 5.69 -2.25 -16.12
C ILE A 103 5.83 -1.21 -17.24
N ALA A 104 6.68 -0.20 -17.03
CA ALA A 104 6.96 0.81 -18.05
C ALA A 104 7.74 0.23 -19.24
N SER A 105 8.67 -0.71 -19.00
CA SER A 105 9.50 -1.30 -20.06
C SER A 105 8.80 -2.45 -20.80
N ASP A 106 8.18 -3.38 -20.06
CA ASP A 106 7.58 -4.60 -20.61
C ASP A 106 6.26 -4.95 -19.91
N PHE A 107 5.29 -5.43 -20.71
CA PHE A 107 4.00 -5.93 -20.26
C PHE A 107 3.68 -7.19 -21.09
N PRO A 108 3.11 -8.26 -20.57
CA PRO A 108 2.56 -8.48 -19.23
C PRO A 108 3.65 -8.73 -18.19
N PHE A 109 3.28 -8.49 -16.93
CA PHE A 109 4.16 -8.45 -15.78
C PHE A 109 5.04 -9.69 -15.61
N ARG A 110 6.32 -9.55 -15.95
CA ARG A 110 7.38 -10.44 -15.48
C ARG A 110 8.05 -9.79 -14.27
N ASP A 111 8.62 -10.59 -13.40
CA ASP A 111 9.38 -10.00 -12.29
C ASP A 111 10.73 -9.51 -12.83
N ILE A 112 11.02 -8.23 -12.67
CA ILE A 112 12.29 -7.63 -13.12
C ILE A 112 13.50 -8.19 -12.38
N ARG A 113 13.27 -8.75 -11.18
CA ARG A 113 14.31 -9.27 -10.27
C ARG A 113 14.61 -10.72 -10.47
N VAL A 114 13.73 -11.45 -11.15
CA VAL A 114 13.86 -12.91 -11.32
C VAL A 114 13.47 -13.30 -12.74
N ALA A 115 14.44 -13.71 -13.52
CA ALA A 115 14.23 -14.09 -14.91
C ALA A 115 13.18 -15.19 -15.07
N GLY A 116 12.29 -15.04 -16.06
CA GLY A 116 11.29 -16.05 -16.41
C GLY A 116 10.10 -16.16 -15.46
N VAL A 117 10.06 -15.41 -14.36
CA VAL A 117 8.98 -15.47 -13.37
C VAL A 117 7.93 -14.40 -13.65
N LYS A 118 6.64 -14.75 -13.55
CA LYS A 118 5.56 -13.77 -13.61
C LYS A 118 5.46 -13.01 -12.30
N ALA A 119 5.41 -11.69 -12.36
CA ALA A 119 5.16 -10.88 -11.17
C ALA A 119 3.74 -11.10 -10.65
N ARG A 120 3.62 -11.32 -9.34
CA ARG A 120 2.35 -11.59 -8.66
C ARG A 120 2.26 -10.73 -7.44
N TYR A 121 1.43 -9.70 -7.53
CA TYR A 121 1.28 -8.74 -6.46
C TYR A 121 0.08 -7.81 -6.71
N HIS A 122 -0.28 -7.02 -5.73
CA HIS A 122 -1.24 -5.93 -5.89
C HIS A 122 -0.52 -4.70 -6.47
N PHE A 123 -0.44 -4.60 -7.78
CA PHE A 123 0.40 -3.64 -8.49
C PHE A 123 -0.34 -2.47 -9.17
N PHE A 124 -1.62 -2.22 -8.88
CA PHE A 124 -2.33 -1.13 -9.57
C PHE A 124 -1.80 0.26 -9.24
N LEU A 125 -1.25 0.48 -8.03
CA LEU A 125 -0.53 1.72 -7.76
C LEU A 125 0.71 1.83 -8.66
N THR A 126 1.55 0.80 -8.67
CA THR A 126 2.77 0.80 -9.47
C THR A 126 2.48 0.85 -10.95
N MET A 127 1.40 0.24 -11.43
CA MET A 127 0.92 0.37 -12.80
C MET A 127 0.52 1.82 -13.14
N PHE A 128 -0.20 2.49 -12.25
CA PHE A 128 -0.55 3.91 -12.44
C PHE A 128 0.69 4.79 -12.56
N LEU A 129 1.67 4.57 -11.68
CA LEU A 129 2.95 5.30 -11.70
C LEU A 129 3.82 4.93 -12.91
N ALA A 130 3.80 3.66 -13.33
CA ALA A 130 4.53 3.20 -14.51
C ALA A 130 3.97 3.79 -15.82
N ILE A 131 2.65 3.91 -15.93
CA ILE A 131 2.02 4.57 -17.06
C ILE A 131 2.43 6.06 -17.11
N ALA A 132 2.46 6.73 -15.93
CA ALA A 132 2.95 8.11 -15.86
C ALA A 132 4.43 8.19 -16.25
N LYS A 133 5.29 7.29 -15.77
CA LYS A 133 6.69 7.18 -16.21
C LYS A 133 6.80 7.00 -17.73
N TYR A 134 5.99 6.13 -18.31
CA TYR A 134 6.00 5.86 -19.74
C TYR A 134 5.57 7.07 -20.59
N ILE A 135 4.58 7.85 -20.10
CA ILE A 135 4.05 9.03 -20.82
C ILE A 135 5.03 10.20 -20.75
N PHE A 136 5.63 10.44 -19.58
CA PHE A 136 6.40 11.67 -19.34
C PHE A 136 7.90 11.47 -19.38
N ASP A 137 8.35 10.25 -19.57
CA ASP A 137 9.76 9.82 -19.50
C ASP A 137 10.47 10.30 -18.22
N GLY A 138 11.16 9.44 -17.54
CA GLY A 138 11.84 9.78 -16.28
C GLY A 138 12.18 8.57 -15.43
N GLU A 139 12.78 8.81 -14.30
CA GLU A 139 13.25 7.76 -13.39
C GLU A 139 12.12 7.20 -12.53
N GLY A 140 12.07 5.87 -12.34
CA GLY A 140 11.02 5.20 -11.57
C GLY A 140 10.88 5.71 -10.14
N TRP A 141 12.01 6.07 -9.49
CA TRP A 141 12.01 6.60 -8.14
C TRP A 141 11.34 7.97 -8.01
N ILE A 142 11.41 8.84 -9.04
CA ILE A 142 10.73 10.14 -9.05
C ILE A 142 9.22 9.94 -9.00
N TYR A 143 8.69 8.99 -9.79
CA TYR A 143 7.26 8.68 -9.78
C TYR A 143 6.83 8.07 -8.45
N PHE A 144 7.67 7.23 -7.85
CA PHE A 144 7.38 6.66 -6.55
C PHE A 144 7.48 7.69 -5.41
N ALA A 145 8.60 8.41 -5.29
CA ALA A 145 8.89 9.25 -4.14
C ALA A 145 8.34 10.69 -4.26
N GLN A 146 8.21 11.23 -5.46
CA GLN A 146 7.86 12.64 -5.63
C GLN A 146 6.50 12.86 -6.31
N TYR A 147 6.16 12.06 -7.33
CA TYR A 147 4.92 12.28 -8.09
C TYR A 147 3.65 12.07 -7.25
N GLN A 148 3.68 11.18 -6.27
CA GLN A 148 2.52 10.86 -5.43
C GLN A 148 2.02 12.05 -4.60
N ILE A 149 2.86 13.03 -4.31
CA ILE A 149 2.46 14.22 -3.53
C ILE A 149 1.38 15.05 -4.23
N TRP A 150 1.28 14.96 -5.57
CA TRP A 150 0.31 15.73 -6.34
C TRP A 150 -1.12 15.22 -6.24
N PHE A 151 -1.33 13.95 -5.90
CA PHE A 151 -2.67 13.38 -5.86
C PHE A 151 -3.04 12.73 -4.51
N LEU A 152 -2.08 12.08 -3.86
CA LEU A 152 -2.34 11.28 -2.66
C LEU A 152 -2.91 12.10 -1.48
N PRO A 153 -2.34 13.26 -1.10
CA PRO A 153 -2.89 14.08 -0.02
C PRO A 153 -4.32 14.49 -0.27
N PHE A 154 -4.65 14.85 -1.51
CA PHE A 154 -5.99 15.27 -1.89
C PHE A 154 -7.01 14.13 -1.76
N ILE A 155 -6.65 12.93 -2.22
CA ILE A 155 -7.52 11.74 -2.15
C ILE A 155 -7.76 11.32 -0.71
N ILE A 156 -6.70 11.28 0.11
CA ILE A 156 -6.79 10.98 1.54
C ILE A 156 -7.70 12.00 2.22
N THR A 157 -7.43 13.29 2.04
CA THR A 157 -8.20 14.38 2.65
C THR A 157 -9.69 14.29 2.32
N ILE A 158 -10.05 14.13 1.05
CA ILE A 158 -11.46 13.99 0.64
C ILE A 158 -12.11 12.76 1.27
N SER A 159 -11.40 11.64 1.33
CA SER A 159 -11.95 10.39 1.85
C SER A 159 -12.30 10.53 3.34
N PHE A 160 -11.36 11.01 4.14
CA PHE A 160 -11.57 11.22 5.58
C PHE A 160 -12.55 12.34 5.90
N TRP A 161 -12.48 13.45 5.15
CA TRP A 161 -13.47 14.54 5.27
C TRP A 161 -14.90 14.06 5.07
N LYS A 162 -15.12 13.23 4.06
CA LYS A 162 -16.44 12.64 3.79
C LYS A 162 -16.83 11.59 4.81
N LEU A 163 -15.89 10.83 5.35
CA LEU A 163 -16.15 9.82 6.37
C LEU A 163 -16.63 10.48 7.67
N TYR A 164 -15.82 11.36 8.24
CA TYR A 164 -16.13 11.95 9.54
C TYR A 164 -17.18 13.06 9.50
N GLY A 165 -17.33 13.75 8.39
CA GLY A 165 -18.41 14.70 8.20
C GLY A 165 -19.82 14.10 8.26
N ARG A 166 -19.95 12.77 8.35
CA ARG A 166 -21.23 12.09 8.58
C ARG A 166 -21.66 12.00 10.03
N VAL A 167 -20.70 11.81 10.92
CA VAL A 167 -20.95 11.66 12.38
C VAL A 167 -20.68 12.94 13.14
N ILE A 168 -19.86 13.83 12.59
CA ILE A 168 -19.44 15.08 13.24
C ILE A 168 -19.98 16.26 12.43
N GLN A 169 -21.02 16.92 12.93
CA GLN A 169 -21.63 18.08 12.26
C GLN A 169 -20.70 19.29 12.21
N ASN A 170 -19.90 19.51 13.27
CA ASN A 170 -18.94 20.59 13.30
C ASN A 170 -17.72 20.28 12.44
N LYS A 171 -17.52 21.07 11.40
CA LYS A 171 -16.47 20.86 10.38
C LYS A 171 -15.04 20.98 10.94
N TYR A 172 -14.82 21.83 11.94
CA TYR A 172 -13.52 21.93 12.61
C TYR A 172 -13.21 20.67 13.41
N PHE A 173 -14.19 20.11 14.11
CA PHE A 173 -14.01 18.85 14.83
C PHE A 173 -13.81 17.69 13.87
N ALA A 174 -14.55 17.65 12.75
CA ALA A 174 -14.35 16.66 11.72
C ALA A 174 -12.93 16.70 11.13
N ALA A 175 -12.36 17.90 10.93
CA ALA A 175 -10.98 18.08 10.48
C ALA A 175 -9.97 17.56 11.52
N VAL A 176 -10.11 17.94 12.79
CA VAL A 176 -9.22 17.46 13.86
C VAL A 176 -9.24 15.94 13.97
N MET A 177 -10.43 15.33 14.00
CA MET A 177 -10.57 13.87 14.08
C MET A 177 -10.02 13.15 12.84
N SER A 178 -10.18 13.77 11.66
CA SER A 178 -9.58 13.25 10.42
C SER A 178 -8.06 13.25 10.48
N ILE A 179 -7.45 14.38 10.86
CA ILE A 179 -5.98 14.48 10.98
C ILE A 179 -5.48 13.50 12.05
N ALA A 180 -6.14 13.41 13.20
CA ALA A 180 -5.79 12.46 14.25
C ALA A 180 -5.79 11.01 13.76
N THR A 181 -6.81 10.63 12.98
CA THR A 181 -6.86 9.28 12.41
C THR A 181 -5.79 9.06 11.33
N MET A 182 -5.52 10.07 10.51
CA MET A 182 -4.45 10.00 9.50
C MET A 182 -3.07 9.82 10.13
N VAL A 183 -2.82 10.49 11.24
CA VAL A 183 -1.56 10.36 12.02
C VAL A 183 -1.55 9.06 12.82
N GLY A 184 -2.72 8.54 13.17
CA GLY A 184 -2.91 7.31 13.95
C GLY A 184 -2.89 7.56 15.47
N PHE A 185 -3.50 6.63 16.19
CA PHE A 185 -3.63 6.69 17.66
C PHE A 185 -2.55 5.89 18.40
N THR A 186 -1.58 5.36 17.68
CA THR A 186 -0.50 4.53 18.24
C THR A 186 0.39 5.34 19.17
N VAL A 187 0.62 4.82 20.37
CA VAL A 187 1.59 5.37 21.30
C VAL A 187 2.95 4.78 20.96
N GLY A 188 3.79 5.50 20.29
CA GLY A 188 5.21 5.18 20.21
C GLY A 188 5.74 4.70 18.87
N SER A 189 5.01 4.15 17.91
CA SER A 189 5.60 3.83 16.61
C SER A 189 4.96 4.61 15.47
N SER A 190 5.80 5.15 14.61
CA SER A 190 5.43 5.88 13.41
C SER A 190 4.95 4.99 12.25
N VAL A 191 4.84 3.68 12.45
CA VAL A 191 4.52 2.70 11.41
C VAL A 191 3.24 3.06 10.65
N TRP A 192 2.21 3.55 11.35
CA TRP A 192 0.97 4.00 10.74
C TRP A 192 1.18 5.15 9.74
N ASN A 193 1.92 6.18 10.13
CA ASN A 193 2.13 7.37 9.32
C ASN A 193 2.93 7.07 8.07
N TYR A 194 3.98 6.27 8.20
CA TYR A 194 4.82 5.87 7.07
C TYR A 194 4.01 5.14 6.00
N HIS A 195 3.18 4.16 6.38
CA HIS A 195 2.43 3.37 5.41
C HIS A 195 1.32 4.13 4.71
N MET A 196 0.67 5.09 5.38
CA MET A 196 -0.42 5.85 4.81
C MET A 196 0.07 6.94 3.85
N PHE A 197 1.04 7.74 4.27
CA PHE A 197 1.51 8.90 3.51
C PHE A 197 2.67 8.57 2.57
N SER A 198 3.52 7.63 2.90
CA SER A 198 4.49 7.08 1.95
C SER A 198 3.83 6.23 0.86
N ASN A 199 2.58 5.82 1.08
CA ASN A 199 1.81 4.96 0.18
C ASN A 199 2.56 3.70 -0.25
N VAL A 200 3.48 3.24 0.61
CA VAL A 200 4.19 1.98 0.38
C VAL A 200 3.16 0.87 0.18
N ASN A 201 3.35 0.07 -0.84
CA ASN A 201 2.43 -0.99 -1.21
C ASN A 201 0.97 -0.54 -1.43
N GLY A 202 0.72 0.73 -1.80
CA GLY A 202 -0.60 1.27 -2.09
C GLY A 202 -1.51 1.46 -0.87
N THR A 203 -0.95 1.50 0.35
CA THR A 203 -1.75 1.53 1.59
C THR A 203 -2.65 2.77 1.69
N GLY A 204 -2.10 3.97 1.49
CA GLY A 204 -2.88 5.23 1.57
C GLY A 204 -3.98 5.31 0.52
N LEU A 205 -3.66 4.92 -0.72
CA LEU A 205 -4.63 4.87 -1.82
C LEU A 205 -5.71 3.80 -1.56
N GLY A 206 -5.31 2.63 -1.05
CA GLY A 206 -6.22 1.54 -0.70
C GLY A 206 -7.20 1.91 0.41
N ILE A 207 -6.75 2.55 1.49
CA ILE A 207 -7.62 3.06 2.56
C ILE A 207 -8.63 4.06 1.99
N SER A 208 -8.19 4.97 1.14
CA SER A 208 -9.07 5.96 0.53
C SER A 208 -10.11 5.31 -0.37
N CYS A 209 -9.74 4.30 -1.15
CA CYS A 209 -10.66 3.53 -1.98
C CYS A 209 -11.67 2.75 -1.13
N LEU A 210 -11.23 2.11 -0.06
CA LEU A 210 -12.08 1.39 0.89
C LEU A 210 -13.12 2.31 1.56
N ILE A 211 -12.70 3.49 2.02
CA ILE A 211 -13.60 4.50 2.57
C ILE A 211 -14.63 4.93 1.52
N LEU A 212 -14.22 5.17 0.28
CA LEU A 212 -15.14 5.58 -0.79
C LEU A 212 -16.12 4.47 -1.18
N LEU A 213 -15.69 3.21 -1.17
CA LEU A 213 -16.60 2.05 -1.34
C LEU A 213 -17.66 2.02 -0.24
N PHE A 214 -17.25 2.15 1.02
CA PHE A 214 -18.18 2.25 2.15
C PHE A 214 -19.16 3.42 2.00
N LEU A 215 -18.65 4.60 1.65
CA LEU A 215 -19.47 5.79 1.45
C LEU A 215 -20.45 5.65 0.28
N ASN A 216 -20.06 4.93 -0.77
CA ASN A 216 -20.91 4.68 -1.92
C ASN A 216 -21.99 3.62 -1.64
N LEU A 217 -21.68 2.65 -0.74
CA LEU A 217 -22.66 1.63 -0.33
C LEU A 217 -23.92 2.26 0.29
N LYS A 218 -23.80 3.41 0.96
CA LYS A 218 -24.96 4.12 1.52
C LYS A 218 -25.96 4.59 0.47
N LYS A 219 -25.54 4.85 -0.76
CA LYS A 219 -26.45 5.15 -1.86
C LYS A 219 -27.38 3.95 -2.16
N ALA A 220 -26.94 2.73 -1.81
CA ALA A 220 -27.73 1.52 -1.92
C ALA A 220 -29.06 1.63 -1.15
N GLU A 221 -29.04 2.23 0.03
CA GLU A 221 -30.25 2.41 0.83
C GLU A 221 -31.35 3.19 0.08
N ALA A 222 -30.96 4.07 -0.85
CA ALA A 222 -31.88 4.80 -1.70
C ALA A 222 -32.35 3.98 -2.92
N TYR A 223 -31.56 3.04 -3.42
CA TYR A 223 -31.85 2.28 -4.64
C TYR A 223 -32.55 0.93 -4.39
N PHE A 224 -32.37 0.32 -3.22
CA PHE A 224 -32.99 -0.96 -2.88
C PHE A 224 -34.49 -0.94 -2.52
N PRO A 225 -35.19 0.18 -2.27
CA PRO A 225 -36.66 0.19 -2.30
C PRO A 225 -37.19 0.10 -3.75
N GLY A 226 -37.50 -1.07 -4.19
CA GLY A 226 -38.17 -1.53 -5.42
C GLY A 226 -38.63 -0.55 -6.54
N LYS A 227 -38.81 0.73 -6.25
CA LYS A 227 -39.28 1.75 -7.19
C LYS A 227 -38.21 2.28 -8.16
N GLN A 228 -36.92 2.05 -7.90
CA GLN A 228 -35.81 2.55 -8.74
C GLN A 228 -34.93 1.45 -9.33
N LYS A 229 -35.33 0.18 -9.16
CA LYS A 229 -34.67 -0.98 -9.74
C LYS A 229 -34.79 -0.91 -11.27
N GLY A 230 -33.66 -0.99 -11.98
CA GLY A 230 -33.63 -0.87 -13.44
C GLY A 230 -33.43 0.55 -13.97
N THR A 231 -33.34 1.57 -13.11
CA THR A 231 -32.96 2.91 -13.55
C THR A 231 -31.49 2.98 -13.99
N LYS A 232 -31.19 3.84 -14.95
CA LYS A 232 -29.81 4.14 -15.38
C LYS A 232 -28.90 4.50 -14.20
N GLN A 233 -29.45 5.17 -13.18
CA GLN A 233 -28.72 5.56 -11.99
C GLN A 233 -28.34 4.35 -11.11
N TYR A 234 -29.23 3.38 -10.95
CA TYR A 234 -28.93 2.14 -10.25
C TYR A 234 -27.83 1.34 -10.95
N LEU A 235 -27.94 1.19 -12.27
CA LEU A 235 -26.91 0.47 -13.04
C LEU A 235 -25.55 1.16 -12.94
N LEU A 236 -25.50 2.48 -13.06
CA LEU A 236 -24.27 3.25 -12.90
C LEU A 236 -23.67 3.08 -11.51
N TRP A 237 -24.49 3.03 -10.47
CA TRP A 237 -24.04 2.78 -9.10
C TRP A 237 -23.45 1.37 -8.95
N VAL A 238 -24.08 0.33 -9.48
CA VAL A 238 -23.56 -1.05 -9.46
C VAL A 238 -22.22 -1.12 -10.18
N VAL A 239 -22.10 -0.53 -11.36
CA VAL A 239 -20.86 -0.48 -12.13
C VAL A 239 -19.77 0.26 -11.34
N GLU A 240 -20.09 1.39 -10.70
CA GLU A 240 -19.15 2.15 -9.87
C GLU A 240 -18.63 1.29 -8.69
N GLN A 241 -19.50 0.52 -8.03
CA GLN A 241 -19.13 -0.39 -6.94
C GLN A 241 -18.18 -1.51 -7.40
N ILE A 242 -18.54 -2.18 -8.49
CA ILE A 242 -17.75 -3.27 -9.07
C ILE A 242 -16.37 -2.74 -9.48
N LEU A 243 -16.33 -1.59 -10.15
CA LEU A 243 -15.09 -0.97 -10.60
C LEU A 243 -14.18 -0.57 -9.42
N PHE A 244 -14.76 -0.01 -8.36
CA PHE A 244 -13.96 0.35 -7.19
C PHE A 244 -13.45 -0.88 -6.44
N LEU A 245 -14.23 -1.96 -6.39
CA LEU A 245 -13.76 -3.22 -5.81
C LEU A 245 -12.63 -3.84 -6.65
N PHE A 246 -12.77 -3.82 -7.97
CA PHE A 246 -11.72 -4.24 -8.90
C PHE A 246 -10.43 -3.46 -8.65
N LEU A 247 -10.51 -2.13 -8.59
CA LEU A 247 -9.36 -1.28 -8.28
C LEU A 247 -8.79 -1.55 -6.89
N LEU A 248 -9.64 -1.68 -5.87
CA LEU A 248 -9.19 -1.96 -4.50
C LEU A 248 -8.45 -3.29 -4.43
N THR A 249 -8.91 -4.33 -5.14
CA THR A 249 -8.26 -5.64 -5.19
C THR A 249 -6.86 -5.52 -5.78
N GLY A 250 -6.70 -4.77 -6.86
CA GLY A 250 -5.40 -4.55 -7.49
C GLY A 250 -4.50 -3.55 -6.77
N ILE A 251 -5.06 -2.62 -5.98
CA ILE A 251 -4.30 -1.68 -5.15
C ILE A 251 -3.87 -2.37 -3.84
N LYS A 252 -4.79 -3.08 -3.17
CA LYS A 252 -4.53 -3.70 -1.86
C LYS A 252 -5.49 -4.87 -1.59
N GLY A 253 -5.09 -6.08 -1.99
CA GLY A 253 -5.89 -7.30 -1.88
C GLY A 253 -6.47 -7.56 -0.47
N PRO A 254 -5.72 -7.44 0.65
CA PRO A 254 -6.25 -7.60 2.00
C PRO A 254 -7.42 -6.67 2.34
N PHE A 255 -7.41 -5.43 1.84
CA PHE A 255 -8.51 -4.48 2.06
C PHE A 255 -9.77 -4.89 1.30
N ALA A 256 -9.59 -5.37 0.06
CA ALA A 256 -10.71 -5.86 -0.74
C ALA A 256 -11.32 -7.12 -0.12
N LEU A 257 -10.51 -8.05 0.37
CA LEU A 257 -10.97 -9.23 1.11
C LEU A 257 -11.80 -8.83 2.32
N LEU A 258 -11.29 -7.94 3.15
CA LEU A 258 -12.00 -7.48 4.34
C LEU A 258 -13.33 -6.80 3.98
N TYR A 259 -13.35 -5.96 2.92
CA TYR A 259 -14.57 -5.31 2.44
C TYR A 259 -15.61 -6.33 1.99
N VAL A 260 -15.22 -7.30 1.17
CA VAL A 260 -16.15 -8.30 0.60
C VAL A 260 -16.69 -9.22 1.69
N LEU A 261 -15.86 -9.70 2.61
CA LEU A 261 -16.31 -10.49 3.75
C LEU A 261 -17.27 -9.70 4.64
N THR A 262 -16.97 -8.43 4.90
CA THR A 262 -17.88 -7.53 5.64
C THR A 262 -19.21 -7.38 4.93
N LEU A 263 -19.20 -7.17 3.61
CA LEU A 263 -20.40 -7.05 2.79
C LEU A 263 -21.26 -8.32 2.84
N CYS A 264 -20.63 -9.51 2.77
CA CYS A 264 -21.31 -10.80 2.88
C CYS A 264 -21.95 -10.97 4.25
N VAL A 265 -21.21 -10.78 5.34
CA VAL A 265 -21.73 -10.89 6.70
C VAL A 265 -22.89 -9.92 6.94
N TRP A 266 -22.71 -8.66 6.55
CA TRP A 266 -23.74 -7.63 6.67
C TRP A 266 -25.02 -7.99 5.87
N SER A 267 -24.88 -8.50 4.65
CA SER A 267 -26.00 -8.92 3.81
C SER A 267 -26.77 -10.10 4.40
N VAL A 268 -26.07 -11.10 4.92
CA VAL A 268 -26.67 -12.25 5.64
C VAL A 268 -27.45 -11.77 6.86
N MET A 269 -26.87 -10.86 7.66
CA MET A 269 -27.57 -10.30 8.83
C MET A 269 -28.84 -9.53 8.44
N GLN A 270 -28.82 -8.76 7.34
CA GLN A 270 -30.02 -8.06 6.85
C GLN A 270 -31.08 -9.05 6.34
N TYR A 271 -30.67 -10.12 5.69
CA TYR A 271 -31.55 -11.19 5.24
C TYR A 271 -32.23 -11.91 6.42
N MET A 272 -31.43 -12.33 7.41
CA MET A 272 -31.94 -13.03 8.62
C MET A 272 -32.91 -12.17 9.44
N LYS A 273 -32.73 -10.85 9.45
CA LYS A 273 -33.65 -9.91 10.11
C LYS A 273 -34.95 -9.66 9.32
N GLY A 274 -35.20 -10.40 8.25
CA GLY A 274 -36.41 -10.30 7.45
C GLY A 274 -36.61 -8.93 6.79
N LYS A 275 -35.54 -8.13 6.63
CA LYS A 275 -35.65 -6.86 5.93
C LYS A 275 -35.96 -7.12 4.45
N ALA A 276 -36.96 -6.44 3.91
CA ALA A 276 -37.52 -6.63 2.55
C ALA A 276 -36.49 -6.63 1.40
N ARG A 277 -35.20 -6.37 1.68
CA ARG A 277 -34.09 -6.25 0.73
C ARG A 277 -32.92 -7.18 1.00
N GLY A 278 -33.04 -8.03 2.01
CA GLY A 278 -31.95 -8.92 2.41
C GLY A 278 -31.49 -9.82 1.26
N SER A 279 -32.43 -10.35 0.46
CA SER A 279 -32.12 -11.20 -0.70
C SER A 279 -31.37 -10.43 -1.82
N GLU A 280 -31.76 -9.19 -2.10
CA GLU A 280 -31.10 -8.36 -3.12
C GLU A 280 -29.68 -7.97 -2.72
N LEU A 281 -29.49 -7.63 -1.44
CA LEU A 281 -28.16 -7.38 -0.87
C LEU A 281 -27.29 -8.64 -0.90
N LEU A 282 -27.89 -9.81 -0.65
CA LEU A 282 -27.16 -11.08 -0.71
C LEU A 282 -26.66 -11.37 -2.13
N VAL A 283 -27.54 -11.23 -3.15
CA VAL A 283 -27.13 -11.36 -4.56
C VAL A 283 -26.03 -10.36 -4.92
N PHE A 284 -26.18 -9.11 -4.50
CA PHE A 284 -25.18 -8.07 -4.73
C PHE A 284 -23.84 -8.41 -4.07
N SER A 285 -23.84 -8.94 -2.84
CA SER A 285 -22.62 -9.36 -2.15
C SER A 285 -21.95 -10.55 -2.82
N LEU A 286 -22.73 -11.51 -3.33
CA LEU A 286 -22.20 -12.65 -4.09
C LEU A 286 -21.54 -12.22 -5.42
N ILE A 287 -22.13 -11.25 -6.12
CA ILE A 287 -21.51 -10.66 -7.32
C ILE A 287 -20.18 -10.01 -6.97
N ASN A 288 -20.13 -9.20 -5.90
CA ASN A 288 -18.87 -8.58 -5.44
C ASN A 288 -17.84 -9.63 -5.01
N PHE A 289 -18.26 -10.71 -4.34
CA PHE A 289 -17.39 -11.83 -4.00
C PHE A 289 -16.81 -12.50 -5.26
N ALA A 290 -17.63 -12.76 -6.27
CA ALA A 290 -17.18 -13.35 -7.54
C ALA A 290 -16.18 -12.45 -8.27
N VAL A 291 -16.42 -11.13 -8.32
CA VAL A 291 -15.48 -10.16 -8.89
C VAL A 291 -14.16 -10.18 -8.14
N PHE A 292 -14.20 -10.13 -6.80
CA PHE A 292 -13.01 -10.21 -5.97
C PHE A 292 -12.25 -11.52 -6.21
N ALA A 293 -12.93 -12.67 -6.15
CA ALA A 293 -12.32 -13.99 -6.30
C ALA A 293 -11.64 -14.15 -7.67
N THR A 294 -12.30 -13.69 -8.74
CA THR A 294 -11.74 -13.71 -10.10
C THR A 294 -10.48 -12.86 -10.19
N MET A 295 -10.52 -11.62 -9.67
CA MET A 295 -9.37 -10.72 -9.68
C MET A 295 -8.25 -11.22 -8.78
N TYR A 296 -8.59 -11.71 -7.60
CA TYR A 296 -7.62 -12.26 -6.67
C TYR A 296 -6.93 -13.51 -7.28
N GLY A 297 -7.70 -14.39 -7.90
CA GLY A 297 -7.17 -15.53 -8.63
C GLY A 297 -6.21 -15.11 -9.74
N PHE A 298 -6.57 -14.10 -10.54
CA PHE A 298 -5.72 -13.60 -11.61
C PHE A 298 -4.42 -12.96 -11.10
N LEU A 299 -4.49 -12.18 -10.00
CA LEU A 299 -3.34 -11.45 -9.48
C LEU A 299 -2.42 -12.31 -8.60
N PHE A 300 -2.98 -13.29 -7.85
CA PHE A 300 -2.24 -13.96 -6.78
C PHE A 300 -2.14 -15.48 -6.90
N MET A 301 -3.12 -16.19 -7.49
CA MET A 301 -3.23 -17.65 -7.34
C MET A 301 -2.55 -18.49 -8.44
N THR A 302 -1.94 -17.91 -9.45
CA THR A 302 -1.37 -18.72 -10.55
C THR A 302 -0.02 -19.33 -10.18
N GLY A 303 0.00 -20.34 -9.31
CA GLY A 303 1.08 -21.34 -9.20
C GLY A 303 2.16 -21.11 -8.15
N THR A 304 1.93 -20.37 -7.06
CA THR A 304 2.85 -20.32 -5.93
C THR A 304 2.25 -20.90 -4.67
N GLN A 305 3.08 -21.61 -3.92
CA GLN A 305 2.74 -22.11 -2.60
C GLN A 305 2.53 -20.96 -1.63
N GLY A 306 1.39 -21.00 -0.96
CA GLY A 306 1.04 -20.41 0.30
C GLY A 306 1.66 -19.09 0.75
N TYR A 307 0.91 -17.99 0.56
CA TYR A 307 1.13 -16.76 1.33
C TYR A 307 0.76 -16.92 2.83
N PHE A 308 0.19 -18.04 3.23
CA PHE A 308 -0.22 -18.32 4.60
C PHE A 308 0.78 -19.30 5.21
N SER A 309 1.71 -18.78 5.97
CA SER A 309 2.44 -19.57 6.95
C SER A 309 1.68 -19.48 8.26
N ASP A 310 1.31 -20.57 8.82
CA ASP A 310 0.77 -20.82 10.16
C ASP A 310 -0.22 -19.79 10.78
N TRP A 311 -1.24 -20.34 11.41
CA TRP A 311 -2.11 -19.60 12.32
C TRP A 311 -1.33 -19.31 13.61
N GLY A 312 -0.96 -18.05 13.82
CA GLY A 312 -0.23 -17.66 15.02
C GLY A 312 -0.32 -16.17 15.31
N VAL A 313 -0.39 -15.83 16.59
CA VAL A 313 -0.48 -14.45 17.11
C VAL A 313 0.90 -13.77 17.17
N ASP A 314 1.97 -14.41 16.70
CA ASP A 314 3.32 -14.20 17.25
C ASP A 314 4.11 -12.98 16.79
N SER A 315 3.99 -12.50 15.56
CA SER A 315 5.08 -11.64 15.07
C SER A 315 4.91 -10.14 15.32
N VAL A 316 3.69 -9.59 15.21
CA VAL A 316 3.51 -8.14 15.36
C VAL A 316 3.33 -7.76 16.83
N LEU A 317 2.64 -8.58 17.59
CA LEU A 317 2.61 -8.46 19.05
C LEU A 317 4.01 -8.60 19.63
N GLN A 318 4.79 -9.56 19.17
CA GLN A 318 6.16 -9.78 19.62
C GLN A 318 7.02 -8.53 19.43
N SER A 319 7.03 -7.94 18.24
CA SER A 319 7.85 -6.73 17.97
C SER A 319 7.45 -5.51 18.83
N VAL A 320 6.15 -5.33 19.10
CA VAL A 320 5.67 -4.28 20.01
C VAL A 320 6.06 -4.57 21.46
N LEU A 321 6.03 -5.82 21.85
CA LEU A 321 6.32 -6.28 23.21
C LEU A 321 7.82 -6.28 23.50
N ASP A 322 8.65 -6.66 22.53
CA ASP A 322 10.11 -6.61 22.62
C ASP A 322 10.58 -5.17 22.77
N GLY A 323 10.00 -4.24 21.99
CA GLY A 323 10.25 -2.81 22.13
C GLY A 323 9.89 -2.22 23.51
N TRP A 324 8.96 -2.85 24.24
CA TRP A 324 8.50 -2.40 25.56
C TRP A 324 9.03 -3.25 26.70
N LYS A 325 9.89 -4.26 26.43
CA LYS A 325 10.39 -5.26 27.40
C LYS A 325 9.28 -5.99 28.14
N ILE A 326 8.09 -6.05 27.54
CA ILE A 326 6.94 -6.72 28.12
C ILE A 326 7.10 -8.25 27.96
N ALA A 327 7.73 -8.70 26.88
CA ALA A 327 8.09 -10.10 26.67
C ALA A 327 8.94 -10.60 27.83
N ASP A 328 9.98 -9.88 28.22
CA ASP A 328 10.84 -10.18 29.37
C ASP A 328 10.05 -10.27 30.69
N LEU A 329 9.03 -9.42 30.86
CA LEU A 329 8.17 -9.44 32.03
C LEU A 329 7.30 -10.70 32.06
N TYR A 330 6.72 -11.10 30.90
CA TYR A 330 5.88 -12.29 30.80
C TYR A 330 6.70 -13.57 31.00
N ASP A 331 7.92 -13.62 30.46
CA ASP A 331 8.83 -14.74 30.69
C ASP A 331 9.19 -14.88 32.18
N LYS A 332 9.47 -13.75 32.85
CA LYS A 332 9.72 -13.72 34.31
C LYS A 332 8.49 -14.15 35.14
N LEU A 333 7.29 -13.89 34.65
CA LEU A 333 6.04 -14.26 35.32
C LEU A 333 5.57 -15.68 34.95
N GLY A 334 6.26 -16.38 34.04
CA GLY A 334 5.89 -17.73 33.61
C GLY A 334 4.54 -17.78 32.86
N ILE A 335 4.16 -16.70 32.18
CA ILE A 335 2.87 -16.60 31.49
C ILE A 335 3.06 -17.04 30.03
N TYR A 336 2.87 -18.33 29.78
CA TYR A 336 3.07 -18.90 28.44
C TYR A 336 1.75 -19.30 27.76
N GLY A 337 1.80 -19.46 26.44
CA GLY A 337 0.71 -19.98 25.63
C GLY A 337 -0.46 -19.01 25.42
N ILE A 338 -1.65 -19.56 25.21
CA ILE A 338 -2.87 -18.79 24.86
C ILE A 338 -3.26 -17.74 25.90
N ARG A 339 -3.01 -18.03 27.21
CA ARG A 339 -3.29 -17.08 28.28
C ARG A 339 -2.38 -15.87 28.25
N GLY A 340 -1.10 -16.08 27.99
CA GLY A 340 -0.14 -14.99 27.78
C GLY A 340 -0.54 -14.13 26.58
N ARG A 341 -0.90 -14.75 25.49
CA ARG A 341 -1.34 -14.06 24.25
C ARG A 341 -2.59 -13.20 24.46
N LEU A 342 -3.59 -13.68 25.20
CA LEU A 342 -4.78 -12.90 25.53
C LEU A 342 -4.47 -11.71 26.44
N LEU A 343 -3.55 -11.88 27.39
CA LEU A 343 -3.10 -10.79 28.26
C LEU A 343 -2.32 -9.73 27.48
N LEU A 344 -1.57 -10.12 26.44
CA LEU A 344 -0.85 -9.21 25.55
C LEU A 344 -1.77 -8.39 24.64
N LEU A 345 -2.96 -8.90 24.32
CA LEU A 345 -3.97 -8.21 23.54
C LEU A 345 -4.36 -6.86 24.17
N LEU A 346 -4.55 -6.81 25.48
CA LEU A 346 -4.96 -5.57 26.18
C LEU A 346 -3.90 -4.46 26.07
N PRO A 347 -2.62 -4.66 26.44
CA PRO A 347 -1.59 -3.65 26.22
C PRO A 347 -1.46 -3.22 24.77
N SER A 348 -1.54 -4.14 23.82
CA SER A 348 -1.48 -3.84 22.39
C SER A 348 -2.63 -2.93 21.93
N LEU A 349 -3.87 -3.21 22.36
CA LEU A 349 -5.02 -2.34 22.10
C LEU A 349 -4.83 -0.95 22.72
N VAL A 350 -4.29 -0.88 23.96
CA VAL A 350 -3.99 0.40 24.63
C VAL A 350 -2.95 1.19 23.83
N VAL A 351 -1.90 0.54 23.41
CA VAL A 351 -0.83 1.17 22.61
C VAL A 351 -1.38 1.66 21.27
N THR A 352 -2.21 0.85 20.59
CA THR A 352 -2.71 1.15 19.26
C THR A 352 -3.79 2.23 19.26
N PHE A 353 -4.71 2.20 20.23
CA PHE A 353 -5.91 3.05 20.21
C PHE A 353 -6.06 4.00 21.40
N ALA A 354 -5.16 3.97 22.38
CA ALA A 354 -5.05 4.90 23.52
C ALA A 354 -6.36 5.63 23.91
N ILE A 355 -6.52 6.86 23.41
CA ILE A 355 -7.64 7.76 23.70
C ILE A 355 -9.01 7.18 23.26
N LEU A 356 -9.05 6.28 22.31
CA LEU A 356 -10.29 5.70 21.77
C LEU A 356 -10.84 4.55 22.59
N ILE A 357 -10.05 3.94 23.49
CA ILE A 357 -10.43 2.73 24.24
C ILE A 357 -11.74 2.90 25.02
N PRO A 358 -11.95 3.97 25.81
CA PRO A 358 -13.19 4.13 26.57
C PRO A 358 -14.43 4.09 25.67
N PHE A 359 -14.35 4.72 24.52
CA PHE A 359 -15.44 4.76 23.54
C PHE A 359 -15.57 3.42 22.80
N GLY A 360 -14.45 2.76 22.50
CA GLY A 360 -14.42 1.43 21.90
C GLY A 360 -15.12 0.38 22.76
N LEU A 361 -14.90 0.38 24.08
CA LEU A 361 -15.61 -0.50 25.01
C LEU A 361 -17.13 -0.26 24.98
N LEU A 362 -17.55 0.98 24.94
CA LEU A 362 -18.97 1.31 24.83
C LEU A 362 -19.56 0.92 23.46
N VAL A 363 -18.80 1.01 22.38
CA VAL A 363 -19.20 0.51 21.06
C VAL A 363 -19.37 -1.01 21.09
N ILE A 364 -18.46 -1.74 21.72
CA ILE A 364 -18.57 -3.20 21.89
C ILE A 364 -19.83 -3.56 22.65
N VAL A 365 -20.15 -2.86 23.75
CA VAL A 365 -21.40 -3.07 24.49
C VAL A 365 -22.62 -2.82 23.61
N ASP A 366 -22.62 -1.76 22.80
CA ASP A 366 -23.70 -1.45 21.86
C ASP A 366 -23.86 -2.53 20.79
N LEU A 367 -22.76 -3.04 20.22
CA LEU A 367 -22.78 -4.14 19.24
C LEU A 367 -23.31 -5.44 19.87
N ILE A 368 -22.89 -5.76 21.10
CA ILE A 368 -23.42 -6.92 21.84
C ILE A 368 -24.93 -6.76 22.06
N ARG A 369 -25.39 -5.61 22.54
CA ARG A 369 -26.83 -5.33 22.72
C ARG A 369 -27.60 -5.45 21.40
N PHE A 370 -27.03 -5.03 20.29
CA PHE A 370 -27.62 -5.19 18.96
C PHE A 370 -27.74 -6.66 18.57
N LEU A 371 -26.71 -7.48 18.79
CA LEU A 371 -26.74 -8.92 18.51
C LEU A 371 -27.86 -9.64 19.30
N PHE A 372 -28.08 -9.25 20.54
CA PHE A 372 -29.17 -9.78 21.38
C PHE A 372 -30.53 -9.09 21.16
N GLY A 373 -30.69 -8.27 20.12
CA GLY A 373 -31.95 -7.59 19.80
C GLY A 373 -32.38 -6.50 20.81
N LYS A 374 -31.49 -6.12 21.74
CA LYS A 374 -31.77 -5.10 22.79
C LYS A 374 -31.50 -3.66 22.35
N LYS A 375 -30.96 -3.46 21.17
CA LYS A 375 -30.66 -2.14 20.59
C LYS A 375 -30.69 -2.19 19.08
N ASP A 376 -31.27 -1.19 18.44
CA ASP A 376 -31.13 -0.99 17.01
C ASP A 376 -29.94 -0.10 16.68
N LEU A 377 -29.19 -0.50 15.67
CA LEU A 377 -28.06 0.26 15.10
C LEU A 377 -28.33 0.53 13.62
N SER A 378 -27.83 1.68 13.14
CA SER A 378 -27.88 2.01 11.72
C SER A 378 -27.02 1.04 10.89
N GLY A 379 -27.37 0.87 9.62
CA GLY A 379 -26.58 0.01 8.72
C GLY A 379 -25.12 0.40 8.64
N ASP A 380 -24.81 1.69 8.68
CA ASP A 380 -23.45 2.25 8.68
C ASP A 380 -22.63 1.79 9.92
N LEU A 381 -23.25 1.85 11.10
CA LEU A 381 -22.58 1.45 12.35
C LEU A 381 -22.35 -0.08 12.39
N ILE A 382 -23.33 -0.86 11.89
CA ILE A 382 -23.19 -2.32 11.81
C ILE A 382 -22.06 -2.68 10.83
N PHE A 383 -22.07 -2.12 9.64
CA PHE A 383 -21.03 -2.36 8.63
C PHE A 383 -19.65 -1.96 9.15
N SER A 384 -19.55 -0.76 9.76
CA SER A 384 -18.30 -0.28 10.37
C SER A 384 -17.84 -1.19 11.53
N GLY A 385 -18.77 -1.74 12.30
CA GLY A 385 -18.49 -2.69 13.37
C GLY A 385 -17.92 -4.02 12.87
N ILE A 386 -18.48 -4.53 11.76
CA ILE A 386 -18.02 -5.78 11.14
C ILE A 386 -16.62 -5.59 10.54
N ILE A 387 -16.38 -4.50 9.78
CA ILE A 387 -15.07 -4.26 9.17
C ILE A 387 -13.99 -3.97 10.21
N ALA A 388 -14.32 -3.21 11.26
CA ALA A 388 -13.42 -2.94 12.37
C ALA A 388 -13.08 -4.22 13.15
N GLY A 389 -14.10 -4.97 13.56
CA GLY A 389 -13.93 -6.23 14.27
C GLY A 389 -13.21 -7.30 13.45
N GLY A 390 -13.62 -7.49 12.19
CA GLY A 390 -12.97 -8.43 11.26
C GLY A 390 -11.51 -8.09 11.00
N GLY A 391 -11.20 -6.80 10.80
CA GLY A 391 -9.82 -6.35 10.59
C GLY A 391 -8.94 -6.53 11.83
N LEU A 392 -9.46 -6.21 13.04
CA LEU A 392 -8.75 -6.45 14.29
C LEU A 392 -8.54 -7.95 14.54
N CYS A 393 -9.58 -8.78 14.33
CA CYS A 393 -9.44 -10.22 14.45
C CYS A 393 -8.38 -10.77 13.48
N ALA A 394 -8.41 -10.35 12.22
CA ALA A 394 -7.42 -10.77 11.24
C ALA A 394 -5.99 -10.33 11.63
N TYR A 395 -5.83 -9.11 12.13
CA TYR A 395 -4.54 -8.60 12.60
C TYR A 395 -3.97 -9.43 13.76
N TYR A 396 -4.81 -9.77 14.74
CA TYR A 396 -4.36 -10.48 15.94
C TYR A 396 -4.31 -12.01 15.80
N LEU A 397 -5.07 -12.60 14.87
CA LEU A 397 -5.19 -14.05 14.75
C LEU A 397 -4.43 -14.64 13.56
N LEU A 398 -4.09 -13.82 12.55
CA LEU A 398 -3.36 -14.30 11.39
C LEU A 398 -1.87 -13.98 11.51
N HIS A 399 -1.04 -14.97 11.21
CA HIS A 399 0.36 -14.76 10.94
C HIS A 399 0.59 -14.85 9.43
N VAL A 400 0.95 -13.74 8.81
CA VAL A 400 1.20 -13.67 7.37
C VAL A 400 2.64 -13.30 7.11
N LEU A 401 3.30 -14.02 6.22
CA LEU A 401 4.69 -13.80 5.87
C LEU A 401 4.96 -12.31 5.57
N GLY A 402 6.02 -11.75 6.16
CA GLY A 402 6.38 -10.34 6.04
C GLY A 402 5.44 -9.40 6.79
N ASN A 403 4.82 -9.86 7.88
CA ASN A 403 3.93 -9.08 8.73
C ASN A 403 2.75 -8.44 7.98
N SER A 404 2.30 -9.06 6.87
CA SER A 404 1.25 -8.50 6.02
C SER A 404 -0.13 -8.45 6.70
N GLN A 405 -0.33 -9.12 7.85
CA GLN A 405 -1.53 -8.96 8.69
C GLN A 405 -1.70 -7.52 9.21
N LEU A 406 -0.63 -6.72 9.26
CA LEU A 406 -0.68 -5.30 9.63
C LEU A 406 -1.64 -4.49 8.71
N TYR A 407 -1.81 -4.91 7.48
CA TYR A 407 -2.73 -4.26 6.55
C TYR A 407 -4.20 -4.36 6.99
N PHE A 408 -4.58 -5.42 7.69
CA PHE A 408 -5.94 -5.53 8.26
C PHE A 408 -6.18 -4.50 9.38
N LEU A 409 -5.15 -4.21 10.18
CA LEU A 409 -5.21 -3.11 11.16
C LEU A 409 -5.38 -1.76 10.48
N PHE A 410 -4.60 -1.49 9.42
CA PHE A 410 -4.71 -0.25 8.66
C PHE A 410 -6.10 -0.07 8.04
N ALA A 411 -6.70 -1.14 7.51
CA ALA A 411 -8.07 -1.11 6.99
C ALA A 411 -9.11 -0.87 8.09
N ALA A 412 -8.92 -1.45 9.28
CA ALA A 412 -9.85 -1.34 10.41
C ALA A 412 -9.83 0.05 11.08
N THR A 413 -8.66 0.68 11.18
CA THR A 413 -8.48 1.91 11.99
C THR A 413 -9.43 3.06 11.63
N PRO A 414 -9.70 3.41 10.36
CA PRO A 414 -10.67 4.44 10.03
C PRO A 414 -12.08 4.15 10.56
N PHE A 415 -12.47 2.88 10.58
CA PHE A 415 -13.80 2.45 11.02
C PHE A 415 -13.89 2.31 12.54
N VAL A 416 -12.82 1.87 13.21
CA VAL A 416 -12.71 1.93 14.68
C VAL A 416 -12.86 3.39 15.14
N SER A 417 -12.11 4.29 14.52
CA SER A 417 -12.17 5.72 14.84
C SER A 417 -13.56 6.31 14.56
N TYR A 418 -14.18 5.95 13.42
CA TYR A 418 -15.53 6.35 13.05
C TYR A 418 -16.56 5.99 14.13
N LEU A 419 -16.55 4.73 14.59
CA LEU A 419 -17.43 4.24 15.64
C LEU A 419 -17.19 4.92 17.00
N CYS A 420 -15.91 5.08 17.36
CA CYS A 420 -15.54 5.73 18.62
C CYS A 420 -15.93 7.22 18.63
N PHE A 421 -15.74 7.92 17.52
CA PHE A 421 -16.14 9.32 17.41
C PHE A 421 -17.65 9.51 17.40
N ASP A 422 -18.38 8.65 16.68
CA ASP A 422 -19.85 8.66 16.74
C ASP A 422 -20.32 8.53 18.20
N LYS A 423 -19.78 7.54 18.92
CA LYS A 423 -20.09 7.32 20.32
C LYS A 423 -19.71 8.49 21.23
N ALA A 424 -18.50 9.02 21.05
CA ALA A 424 -18.00 10.16 21.84
C ALA A 424 -18.89 11.41 21.66
N PHE A 425 -19.19 11.77 20.42
CA PHE A 425 -20.02 12.94 20.11
C PHE A 425 -21.49 12.77 20.52
N MET A 426 -22.00 11.54 20.48
CA MET A 426 -23.34 11.24 20.99
C MET A 426 -23.43 11.40 22.51
N LEU A 427 -22.41 10.99 23.27
CA LEU A 427 -22.38 11.10 24.72
C LEU A 427 -22.09 12.53 25.21
N MET A 428 -21.25 13.25 24.49
CA MET A 428 -20.86 14.62 24.82
C MET A 428 -21.91 15.62 24.34
N GLN A 429 -23.05 15.70 24.98
CA GLN A 429 -24.14 16.62 24.58
C GLN A 429 -23.76 18.08 24.74
N LYS A 430 -22.94 18.46 25.75
CA LYS A 430 -22.48 19.83 25.98
C LYS A 430 -21.28 20.17 25.12
N ASN A 431 -21.30 21.33 24.48
CA ASN A 431 -20.18 21.82 23.64
C ASN A 431 -18.85 21.91 24.39
N MET A 432 -18.87 22.21 25.68
CA MET A 432 -17.67 22.26 26.52
C MET A 432 -16.91 20.91 26.48
N TRP A 433 -17.60 19.80 26.72
CA TRP A 433 -16.95 18.46 26.71
C TRP A 433 -16.42 18.07 25.34
N ARG A 434 -17.15 18.42 24.26
CA ARG A 434 -16.68 18.24 22.88
C ARG A 434 -15.42 19.04 22.61
N ASN A 435 -15.35 20.29 23.06
CA ASN A 435 -14.17 21.14 22.92
C ASN A 435 -12.98 20.58 23.69
N ILE A 436 -13.18 20.11 24.92
CA ILE A 436 -12.12 19.48 25.75
C ILE A 436 -11.61 18.21 25.05
N PHE A 437 -12.50 17.34 24.58
CA PHE A 437 -12.11 16.12 23.88
C PHE A 437 -11.32 16.44 22.61
N CYS A 438 -11.79 17.40 21.79
CA CYS A 438 -11.08 17.83 20.59
C CYS A 438 -9.71 18.43 20.93
N ALA A 439 -9.59 19.20 22.02
CA ALA A 439 -8.32 19.74 22.47
C ALA A 439 -7.33 18.63 22.88
N ILE A 440 -7.80 17.62 23.62
CA ILE A 440 -6.98 16.45 24.01
C ILE A 440 -6.49 15.71 22.76
N VAL A 441 -7.39 15.42 21.81
CA VAL A 441 -7.04 14.74 20.55
C VAL A 441 -6.06 15.58 19.72
N LEU A 442 -6.25 16.90 19.67
CA LEU A 442 -5.36 17.81 18.95
C LEU A 442 -3.95 17.84 19.57
N VAL A 443 -3.87 17.97 20.91
CA VAL A 443 -2.59 17.95 21.63
C VAL A 443 -1.87 16.63 21.39
N PHE A 444 -2.57 15.51 21.49
CA PHE A 444 -2.01 14.19 21.19
C PHE A 444 -1.48 14.11 19.74
N THR A 445 -2.25 14.57 18.78
CA THR A 445 -1.90 14.57 17.35
C THR A 445 -0.65 15.43 17.09
N ILE A 446 -0.62 16.64 17.64
CA ILE A 446 0.54 17.54 17.52
C ILE A 446 1.77 16.93 18.18
N SER A 447 1.64 16.42 19.40
CA SER A 447 2.74 15.77 20.12
C SER A 447 3.33 14.61 19.32
N LYS A 448 2.48 13.85 18.64
CA LYS A 448 2.92 12.74 17.80
C LYS A 448 3.65 13.23 16.54
N ILE A 449 3.09 14.19 15.83
CA ILE A 449 3.73 14.79 14.63
C ILE A 449 5.10 15.39 15.00
N CYS A 450 5.17 16.09 16.13
CA CYS A 450 6.44 16.67 16.62
C CYS A 450 7.44 15.57 17.03
N GLY A 451 6.97 14.52 17.70
CA GLY A 451 7.79 13.38 18.11
C GLY A 451 8.38 12.64 16.92
N ASP A 452 7.55 12.36 15.91
CA ASP A 452 7.99 11.73 14.67
C ASP A 452 8.98 12.64 13.91
N GLY A 453 8.74 13.96 13.89
CA GLY A 453 9.67 14.94 13.28
C GLY A 453 11.02 14.98 13.98
N ILE A 454 11.04 14.88 15.31
CA ILE A 454 12.28 14.80 16.10
C ILE A 454 13.00 13.50 15.82
N ALA A 455 12.27 12.37 15.76
CA ALA A 455 12.84 11.05 15.50
C ALA A 455 13.55 10.98 14.13
N VAL A 456 13.01 11.65 13.11
CA VAL A 456 13.66 11.71 11.79
C VAL A 456 14.85 12.65 11.77
N LYS A 457 14.75 13.81 12.44
CA LYS A 457 15.85 14.79 12.46
C LYS A 457 17.04 14.32 13.30
N PHE A 458 16.80 13.43 14.26
CA PHE A 458 17.80 12.88 15.16
C PHE A 458 17.64 11.34 15.29
N PRO A 459 17.75 10.59 14.18
CA PRO A 459 17.50 9.14 14.19
C PRO A 459 18.46 8.41 15.14
N GLU A 460 19.69 8.90 15.28
CA GLU A 460 20.71 8.31 16.15
C GLU A 460 20.32 8.31 17.64
N ARG A 461 19.47 9.26 18.06
CA ARG A 461 19.00 9.37 19.45
C ARG A 461 17.77 8.55 19.73
N MET A 462 16.89 8.39 18.73
CA MET A 462 15.59 7.75 18.90
C MET A 462 15.57 6.29 18.44
N MET A 463 16.43 5.94 17.47
CA MET A 463 16.47 4.60 16.86
C MET A 463 17.92 4.16 16.62
N PRO A 464 18.67 3.85 17.70
CA PRO A 464 20.07 3.41 17.57
C PRO A 464 20.25 2.20 16.64
N PHE A 465 19.24 1.30 16.60
CA PHE A 465 19.24 0.11 15.75
C PHE A 465 19.17 0.43 14.24
N LEU A 466 18.66 1.59 13.83
CA LEU A 466 18.68 1.98 12.41
C LEU A 466 20.10 2.24 11.92
N LYS A 467 20.98 2.69 12.82
CA LYS A 467 22.39 2.89 12.50
C LYS A 467 23.12 1.57 12.26
N GLU A 468 22.74 0.51 12.98
CA GLU A 468 23.26 -0.85 12.78
C GLU A 468 22.69 -1.50 11.52
N SER A 469 21.47 -1.14 11.11
CA SER A 469 20.80 -1.72 9.94
C SER A 469 21.31 -1.16 8.60
N TYR A 470 21.99 -0.01 8.60
CA TYR A 470 22.52 0.63 7.37
C TYR A 470 23.94 1.17 7.59
N PRO A 471 24.91 0.27 7.81
CA PRO A 471 26.28 0.66 8.11
C PRO A 471 27.06 1.19 6.89
N GLU A 472 26.47 1.13 5.70
CA GLU A 472 27.14 1.49 4.46
C GLU A 472 27.52 2.97 4.44
N ALA A 473 28.82 3.23 4.23
CA ALA A 473 29.34 4.59 4.14
C ALA A 473 28.76 5.32 2.90
N GLU A 474 28.41 6.60 3.04
CA GLU A 474 27.92 7.45 1.94
C GLU A 474 28.78 7.38 0.66
N PRO A 475 30.14 7.40 0.74
CA PRO A 475 30.99 7.28 -0.43
C PRO A 475 30.81 5.96 -1.20
N GLN A 476 30.73 4.82 -0.50
CA GLN A 476 30.54 3.52 -1.15
C GLN A 476 29.18 3.45 -1.85
N ARG A 477 28.14 3.98 -1.22
CA ARG A 477 26.82 4.04 -1.82
C ARG A 477 26.78 4.92 -3.08
N ALA A 478 27.48 6.05 -3.10
CA ALA A 478 27.61 6.90 -4.27
C ALA A 478 28.24 6.14 -5.46
N LEU A 479 29.32 5.37 -5.20
CA LEU A 479 29.98 4.56 -6.22
C LEU A 479 29.06 3.44 -6.77
N LYS A 480 28.20 2.82 -5.95
CA LYS A 480 27.17 1.90 -6.44
C LYS A 480 26.19 2.60 -7.38
N PHE A 481 25.79 3.84 -7.05
CA PHE A 481 24.89 4.62 -7.92
C PHE A 481 25.53 5.03 -9.25
N GLU A 482 26.85 5.21 -9.30
CA GLU A 482 27.56 5.39 -10.60
C GLU A 482 27.41 4.13 -11.47
N ALA A 483 27.57 2.94 -10.88
CA ALA A 483 27.37 1.68 -11.60
C ALA A 483 25.92 1.49 -12.08
N TYR A 484 24.92 1.84 -11.25
CA TYR A 484 23.51 1.81 -11.67
C TYR A 484 23.24 2.82 -12.81
N GLY A 485 23.82 4.01 -12.75
CA GLY A 485 23.78 4.99 -13.82
C GLY A 485 24.36 4.46 -15.13
N PHE A 486 25.54 3.82 -15.06
CA PHE A 486 26.13 3.17 -16.22
C PHE A 486 25.21 2.11 -16.83
N LEU A 487 24.66 1.19 -16.04
CA LEU A 487 23.71 0.19 -16.52
C LEU A 487 22.54 0.85 -17.24
N LYS A 488 21.94 1.88 -16.65
CA LYS A 488 20.78 2.56 -17.20
C LYS A 488 21.07 3.29 -18.51
N GLU A 489 22.23 3.93 -18.64
CA GLU A 489 22.53 4.84 -19.74
C GLU A 489 23.28 4.14 -20.90
N HIS A 490 24.10 3.13 -20.60
CA HIS A 490 25.04 2.52 -21.55
C HIS A 490 24.73 1.08 -21.93
N THR A 491 23.63 0.49 -21.41
CA THR A 491 23.23 -0.87 -21.78
C THR A 491 21.82 -0.90 -22.41
N ASP A 492 21.46 -1.99 -23.09
CA ASP A 492 20.12 -2.13 -23.66
C ASP A 492 19.06 -2.16 -22.53
N LYS A 493 17.89 -1.56 -22.77
CA LYS A 493 16.77 -1.54 -21.82
C LYS A 493 16.24 -2.92 -21.46
N LYS A 494 16.47 -3.93 -22.29
CA LYS A 494 16.07 -5.32 -22.07
C LYS A 494 17.19 -6.17 -21.52
N ALA A 495 18.39 -5.63 -21.36
CA ALA A 495 19.54 -6.35 -20.87
C ALA A 495 19.26 -7.06 -19.55
N MET A 496 19.76 -8.28 -19.42
CA MET A 496 19.71 -9.10 -18.24
C MET A 496 21.03 -9.01 -17.49
N THR A 497 20.96 -8.78 -16.19
CA THR A 497 22.12 -8.73 -15.31
C THR A 497 22.11 -9.89 -14.33
N ALA A 498 23.29 -10.37 -13.96
CA ALA A 498 23.49 -11.22 -12.79
C ALA A 498 24.40 -10.51 -11.80
N THR A 499 24.27 -10.79 -10.50
CA THR A 499 25.01 -10.09 -9.45
C THR A 499 25.46 -11.03 -8.33
N ASN A 500 26.62 -10.78 -7.74
CA ASN A 500 27.08 -11.47 -6.54
C ASN A 500 26.45 -10.95 -5.24
N TYR A 501 25.59 -9.94 -5.30
CA TYR A 501 24.83 -9.43 -4.15
C TYR A 501 23.55 -10.24 -3.85
N TYR A 502 23.54 -11.51 -4.24
CA TYR A 502 22.38 -12.41 -4.12
C TYR A 502 22.11 -12.86 -2.68
N GLY A 503 23.16 -12.97 -1.84
CA GLY A 503 23.05 -13.40 -0.44
C GLY A 503 22.35 -12.36 0.47
N ALA A 504 22.28 -11.11 0.07
CA ALA A 504 21.46 -10.11 0.75
C ALA A 504 20.00 -10.26 0.32
N GLY A 505 19.25 -11.09 1.01
CA GLY A 505 17.89 -11.54 0.63
C GLY A 505 16.88 -10.45 0.30
N THR A 506 17.19 -9.20 0.60
CA THR A 506 16.32 -8.02 0.42
C THR A 506 16.91 -6.97 -0.52
N PHE A 507 17.99 -7.28 -1.24
CA PHE A 507 18.61 -6.36 -2.18
C PHE A 507 17.82 -6.25 -3.49
N HIS A 508 17.44 -5.04 -3.89
CA HIS A 508 16.64 -4.75 -5.09
C HIS A 508 17.08 -3.47 -5.80
N GLU A 509 18.36 -3.12 -5.74
CA GLU A 509 18.82 -1.81 -6.20
C GLU A 509 19.14 -1.78 -7.70
N ILE A 510 19.57 -2.90 -8.29
CA ILE A 510 19.82 -2.97 -9.74
C ILE A 510 18.52 -2.78 -10.51
N SER A 511 17.47 -3.52 -10.13
CA SER A 511 16.15 -3.38 -10.75
C SER A 511 15.52 -2.02 -10.51
N ALA A 512 15.76 -1.42 -9.33
CA ALA A 512 15.19 -0.13 -8.96
C ALA A 512 15.91 1.06 -9.63
N PHE A 513 17.22 1.10 -9.59
CA PHE A 513 18.01 2.26 -10.00
C PHE A 513 18.80 2.04 -11.29
N GLY A 514 19.28 0.81 -11.54
CA GLY A 514 19.85 0.42 -12.82
C GLY A 514 18.81 0.20 -13.91
N GLU A 515 17.53 0.05 -13.54
CA GLU A 515 16.40 -0.16 -14.46
C GLU A 515 16.61 -1.37 -15.40
N ARG A 516 17.38 -2.37 -14.95
CA ARG A 516 17.68 -3.57 -15.73
C ARG A 516 17.06 -4.81 -15.10
N ARG A 517 16.83 -5.80 -15.95
CA ARG A 517 16.33 -7.10 -15.51
C ARG A 517 17.45 -7.85 -14.82
N CYS A 518 17.09 -8.61 -13.78
CA CYS A 518 18.04 -9.43 -13.04
C CYS A 518 17.71 -10.91 -13.22
N TYR A 519 18.75 -11.73 -13.34
CA TYR A 519 18.59 -13.19 -13.32
C TYR A 519 18.08 -13.65 -11.95
N LEU A 520 18.67 -13.14 -10.89
CA LEU A 520 18.18 -13.22 -9.51
C LEU A 520 18.63 -11.99 -8.71
N GLU A 521 17.67 -11.29 -8.09
CA GLU A 521 17.91 -10.21 -7.14
C GLU A 521 16.90 -10.35 -5.99
N GLY A 522 17.33 -10.23 -4.73
CA GLY A 522 16.45 -10.33 -3.58
C GLY A 522 15.92 -11.75 -3.33
N TYR A 523 16.79 -12.67 -3.00
CA TYR A 523 16.50 -14.08 -2.81
C TYR A 523 15.30 -14.39 -1.91
N GLU A 524 15.17 -13.74 -0.76
CA GLU A 524 14.03 -13.98 0.16
C GLU A 524 12.66 -13.65 -0.48
N TYR A 525 12.59 -12.60 -1.31
CA TYR A 525 11.38 -12.29 -2.05
C TYR A 525 11.15 -13.23 -3.23
N SER A 526 12.20 -13.80 -3.77
CA SER A 526 12.12 -14.78 -4.86
C SER A 526 11.43 -16.05 -4.41
N ILE A 527 11.70 -16.52 -3.19
CA ILE A 527 11.03 -17.71 -2.60
C ILE A 527 9.52 -17.55 -2.65
N ARG A 528 9.00 -16.35 -2.38
CA ARG A 528 7.56 -16.08 -2.40
C ARG A 528 6.96 -16.17 -3.79
N ASN A 529 7.74 -15.88 -4.83
CA ASN A 529 7.24 -15.80 -6.20
C ASN A 529 7.26 -17.12 -6.93
N PHE A 530 8.21 -18.01 -6.68
CA PHE A 530 8.33 -19.25 -7.43
C PHE A 530 8.70 -20.51 -6.64
N GLY A 531 8.68 -20.41 -5.30
CA GLY A 531 8.88 -21.52 -4.36
C GLY A 531 10.34 -21.68 -3.92
N PHE A 532 10.51 -22.34 -2.76
CA PHE A 532 11.81 -22.48 -2.10
C PHE A 532 12.82 -23.24 -2.95
N ASP A 533 12.46 -24.42 -3.48
CA ASP A 533 13.38 -25.31 -4.20
C ASP A 533 14.00 -24.62 -5.43
N ARG A 534 13.17 -23.95 -6.23
CA ARG A 534 13.65 -23.21 -7.41
C ARG A 534 14.47 -21.98 -7.06
N ALA A 535 14.11 -21.29 -5.95
CA ALA A 535 14.88 -20.14 -5.50
C ALA A 535 16.27 -20.57 -5.04
N GLU A 536 16.37 -21.68 -4.32
CA GLU A 536 17.63 -22.25 -3.87
C GLU A 536 18.49 -22.77 -5.03
N GLU A 537 17.86 -23.44 -6.02
CA GLU A 537 18.56 -23.86 -7.23
C GLU A 537 19.17 -22.66 -7.95
N ARG A 538 18.38 -21.60 -8.17
CA ARG A 538 18.87 -20.39 -8.81
C ARG A 538 19.92 -19.64 -7.99
N LEU A 539 19.86 -19.68 -6.66
CA LEU A 539 20.87 -19.13 -5.80
C LEU A 539 22.23 -19.84 -6.02
N LYS A 540 22.23 -21.18 -6.06
CA LYS A 540 23.43 -21.98 -6.35
C LYS A 540 24.01 -21.68 -7.74
N GLU A 541 23.14 -21.47 -8.73
CA GLU A 541 23.56 -21.05 -10.06
C GLU A 541 24.24 -19.68 -10.04
N MET A 542 23.69 -18.73 -9.25
CA MET A 542 24.27 -17.41 -9.07
C MET A 542 25.60 -17.46 -8.32
N GLU A 543 25.72 -18.28 -7.27
CA GLU A 543 26.98 -18.51 -6.55
C GLU A 543 28.05 -19.00 -7.52
N ARG A 544 27.74 -19.97 -8.35
CA ARG A 544 28.65 -20.51 -9.34
C ARG A 544 29.07 -19.50 -10.41
N LEU A 545 28.18 -18.58 -10.81
CA LEU A 545 28.53 -17.53 -11.77
C LEU A 545 29.67 -16.61 -11.29
N PHE A 546 29.85 -16.47 -9.99
CA PHE A 546 30.87 -15.62 -9.39
C PHE A 546 31.98 -16.41 -8.68
N ASP A 547 32.05 -17.72 -8.91
CA ASP A 547 33.09 -18.60 -8.38
C ASP A 547 34.33 -18.53 -9.29
N ASP A 548 35.50 -18.22 -8.72
CA ASP A 548 36.76 -18.12 -9.46
C ASP A 548 37.20 -19.46 -10.09
N ASP A 549 36.77 -20.59 -9.51
CA ASP A 549 37.13 -21.92 -9.98
C ASP A 549 36.31 -22.38 -11.20
N TRP A 550 35.28 -21.62 -11.60
CA TRP A 550 34.47 -21.99 -12.77
C TRP A 550 35.12 -21.52 -14.07
N ASP A 551 35.24 -22.42 -15.06
CA ASP A 551 35.79 -22.11 -16.38
C ASP A 551 34.99 -21.02 -17.10
N ASP A 552 35.69 -20.00 -17.63
CA ASP A 552 35.05 -18.85 -18.27
C ASP A 552 34.28 -19.23 -19.55
N LYS A 553 34.65 -20.30 -20.23
CA LYS A 553 33.89 -20.81 -21.41
C LYS A 553 32.56 -21.43 -20.98
N GLU A 554 32.57 -22.21 -19.89
CA GLU A 554 31.33 -22.78 -19.33
C GLU A 554 30.43 -21.66 -18.80
N ARG A 555 31.02 -20.67 -18.11
CA ARG A 555 30.34 -19.47 -17.60
C ARG A 555 29.69 -18.69 -18.75
N CYS A 556 30.42 -18.50 -19.87
CA CYS A 556 29.90 -17.85 -21.07
C CYS A 556 28.72 -18.62 -21.67
N SER A 557 28.88 -19.94 -21.86
CA SER A 557 27.79 -20.78 -22.36
C SER A 557 26.55 -20.77 -21.47
N TYR A 558 26.73 -20.65 -20.16
CA TYR A 558 25.63 -20.48 -19.22
C TYR A 558 24.96 -19.12 -19.37
N CYS A 559 25.73 -18.04 -19.45
CA CYS A 559 25.20 -16.70 -19.67
C CYS A 559 24.38 -16.62 -20.97
N GLU A 560 24.90 -17.20 -22.08
CA GLU A 560 24.18 -17.28 -23.36
C GLU A 560 22.87 -18.07 -23.25
N ALA A 561 22.88 -19.22 -22.53
CA ALA A 561 21.71 -20.06 -22.36
C ALA A 561 20.56 -19.37 -21.58
N PHE A 562 20.87 -18.41 -20.74
CA PHE A 562 19.91 -17.68 -19.90
C PHE A 562 19.76 -16.20 -20.27
N ASP A 563 20.28 -15.76 -21.42
CA ASP A 563 20.24 -14.38 -21.90
C ASP A 563 20.82 -13.37 -20.88
N ILE A 564 21.92 -13.74 -20.17
CA ILE A 564 22.61 -12.86 -19.23
C ILE A 564 23.63 -12.05 -20.00
N ASP A 565 23.41 -10.73 -20.11
CA ASP A 565 24.26 -9.82 -20.88
C ASP A 565 25.41 -9.25 -20.05
N TYR A 566 25.19 -9.08 -18.74
CA TYR A 566 26.14 -8.42 -17.85
C TYR A 566 26.27 -9.12 -16.50
N LEU A 567 27.50 -9.25 -16.01
CA LEU A 567 27.82 -9.66 -14.66
C LEU A 567 28.18 -8.41 -13.83
N VAL A 568 27.42 -8.14 -12.78
CA VAL A 568 27.61 -6.99 -11.88
C VAL A 568 28.25 -7.48 -10.59
N PHE A 569 29.52 -7.22 -10.43
CA PHE A 569 30.32 -7.71 -9.32
C PHE A 569 30.55 -6.60 -8.28
N PHE A 570 29.99 -6.77 -7.12
CA PHE A 570 30.20 -5.89 -5.95
C PHE A 570 31.41 -6.37 -5.16
N LYS A 571 32.47 -5.55 -5.14
CA LYS A 571 33.75 -5.84 -4.53
C LYS A 571 33.68 -5.85 -3.00
N ASP A 572 32.77 -5.07 -2.42
CA ASP A 572 32.57 -4.91 -0.98
C ASP A 572 31.88 -6.09 -0.29
N VAL A 573 31.27 -7.00 -1.06
CA VAL A 573 30.63 -8.21 -0.54
C VAL A 573 31.34 -9.50 -0.95
N ALA A 574 32.42 -9.40 -1.72
CA ALA A 574 33.18 -10.53 -2.20
C ALA A 574 34.44 -10.76 -1.35
N ASP A 575 34.75 -12.01 -1.06
CA ASP A 575 35.97 -12.41 -0.36
C ASP A 575 37.21 -12.28 -1.25
N HIS A 576 37.04 -12.40 -2.57
CA HIS A 576 38.12 -12.35 -3.56
C HIS A 576 37.69 -11.51 -4.79
N PRO A 577 38.67 -10.85 -5.45
CA PRO A 577 38.38 -10.15 -6.70
C PRO A 577 38.09 -11.16 -7.83
N LEU A 578 36.96 -10.98 -8.51
CA LEU A 578 36.64 -11.79 -9.68
C LEU A 578 37.55 -11.40 -10.86
N LYS A 579 38.21 -12.40 -11.47
CA LYS A 579 39.08 -12.21 -12.64
C LYS A 579 38.52 -13.06 -13.78
N LEU A 580 37.90 -12.42 -14.73
CA LEU A 580 37.36 -13.06 -15.92
C LEU A 580 38.26 -12.80 -17.13
N SER A 581 38.41 -13.83 -17.97
CA SER A 581 39.09 -13.77 -19.26
C SER A 581 38.08 -13.59 -20.41
N GLU A 582 38.57 -13.44 -21.65
CA GLU A 582 37.70 -13.46 -22.83
C GLU A 582 36.74 -14.66 -22.82
N PRO A 583 35.44 -14.47 -23.15
CA PRO A 583 34.84 -13.33 -23.83
C PRO A 583 34.30 -12.21 -22.89
N PHE A 584 34.57 -12.25 -21.62
CA PHE A 584 34.12 -11.23 -20.69
C PHE A 584 35.04 -10.01 -20.70
N LYS A 585 34.44 -8.83 -20.83
CA LYS A 585 35.17 -7.56 -20.86
C LYS A 585 34.64 -6.61 -19.79
N ILE A 586 35.54 -6.00 -19.04
CA ILE A 586 35.18 -4.94 -18.11
C ILE A 586 34.68 -3.74 -18.90
N VAL A 587 33.38 -3.42 -18.74
CA VAL A 587 32.73 -2.27 -19.39
C VAL A 587 32.58 -1.08 -18.43
N PHE A 588 32.63 -1.35 -17.12
CA PHE A 588 32.62 -0.34 -16.07
C PHE A 588 33.41 -0.85 -14.87
N ASP A 589 34.19 0.02 -14.23
CA ASP A 589 34.94 -0.31 -13.02
C ASP A 589 35.11 0.92 -12.14
N ASN A 590 34.90 0.75 -10.83
CA ASN A 590 35.27 1.70 -9.79
C ASN A 590 35.67 0.93 -8.52
N ASP A 591 35.94 1.63 -7.43
CA ASP A 591 36.45 1.00 -6.20
C ASP A 591 35.47 0.00 -5.55
N VAL A 592 34.18 0.03 -5.90
CA VAL A 592 33.12 -0.79 -5.28
C VAL A 592 32.50 -1.80 -6.24
N VAL A 593 32.39 -1.46 -7.53
CA VAL A 593 31.64 -2.28 -8.51
C VAL A 593 32.43 -2.43 -9.80
N SER A 594 32.52 -3.66 -10.30
CA SER A 594 32.94 -3.97 -11.67
C SER A 594 31.75 -4.53 -12.46
N ILE A 595 31.58 -4.11 -13.71
CA ILE A 595 30.57 -4.67 -14.62
C ILE A 595 31.31 -5.28 -15.80
N TYR A 596 31.04 -6.57 -16.04
CA TYR A 596 31.55 -7.33 -17.16
C TYR A 596 30.45 -7.50 -18.20
N GLY A 597 30.72 -7.16 -19.45
CA GLY A 597 29.86 -7.43 -20.58
C GLY A 597 30.30 -8.70 -21.32
N LEU A 598 29.37 -9.42 -21.92
CA LEU A 598 29.62 -10.53 -22.85
C LEU A 598 29.76 -9.94 -24.26
N GLU A 599 30.89 -10.18 -24.93
CA GLU A 599 31.10 -9.78 -26.34
C GLU A 599 30.56 -10.80 -27.33
#